data_0971f1eac1fad2cbd0eebabeef70a0c7
#
_entry.id   0971f1eac1fad2cbd0eebabeef70a0c7
#
_cell.length_a   1.000
_cell.length_b   1.000
_cell.length_c   1.000
_cell.angle_alpha   90.00
_cell.angle_beta   90.00
_cell.angle_gamma   90.00
#
_symmetry.space_group_name_H-M   'P 1'
#
loop_
_entity.id
_entity.type
_entity.pdbx_description
1 polymer ?
#
loop_
_entity_poly.entity_id
_entity_poly.type
_entity_poly.pdbx_seq_one_letter_code
_entity_poly.pdbx_strand_id
1 'polypeptide(L)'
;MFSPYLGKEYSKEEIETSFLNYKDKIQVEECNDVFSKAAASIADGKIVGWFQGRSECGPRALGNRSILADPRDPSMKDHLNAKVKFREAFRPFAPSILWERQQEYFDLDIPSPYMLMVSDILEEKRHLIPSVTHVDGTGRLQTVMKELNPTFYKLIERFNDITGTPIILNTSFNIRGEPIVETPDDAIRCFLGTGI
;
A
#
# COMPACT_ATOMS: atom_id res chain seq x y z
N MET A 1 -0.52 7.44 -21.04
CA MET A 1 -0.95 6.55 -19.93
C MET A 1 -2.20 7.18 -19.33
N PHE A 2 -3.24 6.42 -18.98
CA PHE A 2 -4.47 6.97 -18.40
C PHE A 2 -4.45 6.87 -16.88
N SER A 3 -5.18 7.77 -16.18
CA SER A 3 -5.32 7.70 -14.72
C SER A 3 -6.30 6.60 -14.34
N PRO A 4 -5.94 5.67 -13.43
CA PRO A 4 -6.87 4.68 -12.92
C PRO A 4 -7.77 5.22 -11.80
N TYR A 5 -7.54 6.44 -11.30
CA TYR A 5 -8.20 7.02 -10.13
C TYR A 5 -9.47 7.78 -10.57
N LEU A 6 -10.53 7.00 -10.88
CA LEU A 6 -11.77 7.52 -11.47
C LEU A 6 -12.97 7.45 -10.50
N GLY A 7 -12.79 6.83 -9.33
CA GLY A 7 -13.84 6.69 -8.32
C GLY A 7 -14.15 8.00 -7.59
N LYS A 8 -14.96 7.91 -6.54
CA LYS A 8 -15.34 9.08 -5.73
C LYS A 8 -14.16 9.59 -4.90
N GLU A 9 -14.06 10.90 -4.81
CA GLU A 9 -13.25 11.62 -3.82
C GLU A 9 -14.18 12.17 -2.74
N TYR A 10 -13.73 12.08 -1.49
CA TYR A 10 -14.50 12.54 -0.33
C TYR A 10 -13.97 13.87 0.17
N SER A 11 -14.88 14.79 0.51
CA SER A 11 -14.52 16.08 1.11
C SER A 11 -14.04 15.89 2.54
N LYS A 12 -13.37 16.92 3.09
CA LYS A 12 -12.93 16.93 4.50
C LYS A 12 -14.13 16.76 5.43
N GLU A 13 -15.25 17.41 5.14
CA GLU A 13 -16.48 17.35 5.93
C GLU A 13 -17.10 15.93 5.92
N GLU A 14 -17.09 15.24 4.77
CA GLU A 14 -17.57 13.86 4.68
C GLU A 14 -16.70 12.91 5.53
N ILE A 15 -15.38 13.11 5.50
CA ILE A 15 -14.43 12.32 6.30
C ILE A 15 -14.60 12.60 7.80
N GLU A 16 -14.71 13.87 8.20
CA GLU A 16 -14.94 14.27 9.58
C GLU A 16 -16.27 13.73 10.12
N THR A 17 -17.32 13.73 9.30
CA THR A 17 -18.61 13.12 9.66
C THR A 17 -18.45 11.63 9.95
N SER A 18 -17.69 10.91 9.12
CA SER A 18 -17.38 9.50 9.37
C SER A 18 -16.60 9.31 10.68
N PHE A 19 -15.64 10.16 11.00
CA PHE A 19 -14.92 10.09 12.28
C PHE A 19 -15.86 10.26 13.48
N LEU A 20 -16.81 11.18 13.39
CA LEU A 20 -17.80 11.39 14.47
C LEU A 20 -18.64 10.14 14.76
N ASN A 21 -18.97 9.34 13.75
CA ASN A 21 -19.70 8.10 13.89
C ASN A 21 -18.93 7.03 14.70
N TYR A 22 -17.60 7.15 14.79
CA TYR A 22 -16.71 6.21 15.46
C TYR A 22 -15.88 6.82 16.59
N LYS A 23 -16.23 8.03 17.07
CA LYS A 23 -15.45 8.81 18.04
C LYS A 23 -15.07 8.05 19.33
N ASP A 24 -15.91 7.11 19.75
CA ASP A 24 -15.66 6.30 20.96
C ASP A 24 -14.76 5.06 20.69
N LYS A 25 -14.38 4.82 19.43
CA LYS A 25 -13.63 3.64 18.99
C LYS A 25 -12.30 3.96 18.36
N ILE A 26 -12.11 5.19 17.90
CA ILE A 26 -10.89 5.64 17.21
C ILE A 26 -10.36 6.92 17.85
N GLN A 27 -9.05 7.12 17.74
CA GLN A 27 -8.41 8.40 18.00
C GLN A 27 -8.13 9.10 16.68
N VAL A 28 -8.51 10.35 16.56
CA VAL A 28 -8.29 11.20 15.39
C VAL A 28 -7.29 12.28 15.74
N GLU A 29 -6.27 12.46 14.93
CA GLU A 29 -5.22 13.43 15.09
C GLU A 29 -5.00 14.17 13.77
N GLU A 30 -5.00 15.51 13.80
CA GLU A 30 -4.49 16.30 12.67
C GLU A 30 -2.98 16.17 12.57
N CYS A 31 -2.48 15.98 11.35
CA CYS A 31 -1.07 15.81 11.09
C CYS A 31 -0.61 16.73 9.97
N ASN A 32 0.40 17.57 10.24
CA ASN A 32 0.96 18.50 9.26
C ASN A 32 1.77 17.79 8.16
N ASP A 33 2.40 16.67 8.48
CA ASP A 33 3.16 15.83 7.54
C ASP A 33 2.78 14.36 7.69
N VAL A 34 1.64 14.01 7.12
CA VAL A 34 1.12 12.64 7.12
C VAL A 34 2.06 11.66 6.41
N PHE A 35 2.83 12.11 5.43
CA PHE A 35 3.75 11.27 4.67
C PHE A 35 4.90 10.79 5.54
N SER A 36 5.58 11.71 6.23
CA SER A 36 6.68 11.35 7.13
C SER A 36 6.18 10.49 8.30
N LYS A 37 5.00 10.80 8.86
CA LYS A 37 4.41 10.01 9.95
C LYS A 37 4.05 8.59 9.50
N ALA A 38 3.42 8.44 8.34
CA ALA A 38 3.06 7.13 7.78
C ALA A 38 4.31 6.33 7.39
N ALA A 39 5.29 6.97 6.72
CA ALA A 39 6.54 6.33 6.34
C ALA A 39 7.32 5.83 7.57
N ALA A 40 7.42 6.63 8.62
CA ALA A 40 8.05 6.23 9.88
C ALA A 40 7.30 5.05 10.53
N SER A 41 5.96 5.09 10.57
CA SER A 41 5.15 3.98 11.10
C SER A 41 5.38 2.68 10.33
N ILE A 42 5.45 2.74 9.00
CA ILE A 42 5.74 1.57 8.16
C ILE A 42 7.17 1.07 8.44
N ALA A 43 8.15 1.96 8.53
CA ALA A 43 9.55 1.61 8.80
C ALA A 43 9.75 0.99 10.20
N ASP A 44 8.88 1.34 11.15
CA ASP A 44 8.79 0.75 12.50
C ASP A 44 8.07 -0.62 12.53
N GLY A 45 7.71 -1.17 11.36
CA GLY A 45 7.04 -2.48 11.24
C GLY A 45 5.53 -2.45 11.49
N LYS A 46 4.91 -1.26 11.51
CA LYS A 46 3.45 -1.14 11.64
C LYS A 46 2.78 -1.35 10.29
N ILE A 47 1.55 -1.86 10.33
CA ILE A 47 0.67 -1.95 9.17
C ILE A 47 -0.16 -0.67 9.11
N VAL A 48 -0.25 -0.05 7.95
CA VAL A 48 -0.95 1.23 7.75
C VAL A 48 -2.08 1.08 6.74
N GLY A 49 -3.31 1.39 7.15
CA GLY A 49 -4.42 1.62 6.24
C GLY A 49 -4.27 3.00 5.58
N TRP A 50 -4.16 3.03 4.26
CA TRP A 50 -3.95 4.26 3.49
C TRP A 50 -5.16 4.56 2.61
N PHE A 51 -5.84 5.67 2.90
CA PHE A 51 -7.03 6.15 2.19
C PHE A 51 -6.81 7.59 1.74
N GLN A 52 -6.85 7.84 0.43
CA GLN A 52 -6.62 9.16 -0.15
C GLN A 52 -7.38 9.36 -1.46
N GLY A 53 -7.70 10.60 -1.80
CA GLY A 53 -8.22 11.03 -3.10
C GLY A 53 -9.30 10.10 -3.68
N ARG A 54 -9.32 9.97 -5.00
CA ARG A 54 -10.26 9.11 -5.73
C ARG A 54 -9.87 7.64 -5.65
N SER A 55 -10.84 6.74 -5.49
CA SER A 55 -10.59 5.29 -5.56
C SER A 55 -10.15 4.85 -6.95
N GLU A 56 -9.41 3.75 -6.97
CA GLU A 56 -8.93 3.11 -8.18
C GLU A 56 -10.08 2.41 -8.92
N CYS A 57 -10.10 2.49 -10.25
CA CYS A 57 -10.96 1.69 -11.09
C CYS A 57 -10.31 0.32 -11.36
N GLY A 58 -10.97 -0.76 -10.95
CA GLY A 58 -10.49 -2.12 -11.16
C GLY A 58 -10.18 -2.90 -9.87
N PRO A 59 -9.65 -4.14 -10.00
CA PRO A 59 -9.56 -5.08 -8.87
C PRO A 59 -8.30 -4.89 -8.02
N ARG A 60 -7.45 -3.91 -8.30
CA ARG A 60 -6.17 -3.69 -7.61
C ARG A 60 -6.18 -2.37 -6.85
N ALA A 61 -5.71 -2.40 -5.60
CA ALA A 61 -5.36 -1.18 -4.89
C ALA A 61 -4.03 -0.66 -5.43
N LEU A 62 -4.01 0.60 -5.82
CA LEU A 62 -2.87 1.26 -6.47
C LEU A 62 -2.36 2.45 -5.67
N GLY A 63 -2.60 2.46 -4.35
CA GLY A 63 -2.11 3.49 -3.45
C GLY A 63 -3.15 4.49 -2.97
N ASN A 64 -4.45 4.34 -3.32
CA ASN A 64 -5.51 5.20 -2.83
C ASN A 64 -6.47 4.50 -1.84
N ARG A 65 -6.61 3.18 -1.96
CA ARG A 65 -7.38 2.32 -1.05
C ARG A 65 -6.52 1.10 -0.68
N SER A 66 -5.42 1.35 0.02
CA SER A 66 -4.34 0.39 0.21
C SER A 66 -4.08 0.08 1.69
N ILE A 67 -3.64 -1.14 1.95
CA ILE A 67 -2.92 -1.49 3.17
C ILE A 67 -1.45 -1.57 2.80
N LEU A 68 -0.63 -0.85 3.56
CA LEU A 68 0.80 -0.66 3.33
C LEU A 68 1.61 -1.23 4.48
N ALA A 69 2.75 -1.82 4.18
CA ALA A 69 3.66 -2.37 5.18
C ALA A 69 5.11 -2.39 4.67
N ASP A 70 6.04 -2.70 5.59
CA ASP A 70 7.46 -2.78 5.28
C ASP A 70 7.79 -4.08 4.50
N PRO A 71 8.32 -3.98 3.27
CA PRO A 71 8.69 -5.16 2.49
C PRO A 71 9.97 -5.84 2.99
N ARG A 72 10.78 -5.17 3.84
CA ARG A 72 12.08 -5.62 4.32
C ARG A 72 11.96 -6.67 5.43
N ASP A 73 10.86 -6.66 6.18
CA ASP A 73 10.62 -7.63 7.25
C ASP A 73 10.12 -8.96 6.67
N PRO A 74 10.87 -10.06 6.77
CA PRO A 74 10.46 -11.36 6.23
C PRO A 74 9.20 -11.92 6.89
N SER A 75 8.88 -11.51 8.12
CA SER A 75 7.68 -11.95 8.85
C SER A 75 6.41 -11.20 8.46
N MET A 76 6.52 -10.04 7.80
CA MET A 76 5.39 -9.16 7.47
C MET A 76 4.35 -9.86 6.59
N LYS A 77 4.78 -10.72 5.66
CA LYS A 77 3.88 -11.52 4.82
C LYS A 77 2.96 -12.41 5.67
N ASP A 78 3.50 -13.11 6.65
CA ASP A 78 2.73 -13.99 7.52
C ASP A 78 1.82 -13.19 8.45
N HIS A 79 2.32 -12.10 9.00
CA HIS A 79 1.55 -11.14 9.81
C HIS A 79 0.31 -10.63 9.06
N LEU A 80 0.49 -10.12 7.84
CA LEU A 80 -0.61 -9.61 7.02
C LEU A 80 -1.61 -10.69 6.64
N ASN A 81 -1.14 -11.89 6.26
CA ASN A 81 -2.04 -13.00 5.91
C ASN A 81 -2.84 -13.48 7.12
N ALA A 82 -2.22 -13.57 8.30
CA ALA A 82 -2.87 -14.07 9.51
C ALA A 82 -3.81 -13.03 10.17
N LYS A 83 -3.36 -11.77 10.32
CA LYS A 83 -4.05 -10.77 11.14
C LYS A 83 -4.95 -9.80 10.37
N VAL A 84 -4.73 -9.64 9.07
CA VAL A 84 -5.46 -8.67 8.26
C VAL A 84 -6.25 -9.35 7.15
N LYS A 85 -5.62 -10.26 6.42
CA LYS A 85 -6.25 -10.91 5.25
C LYS A 85 -6.99 -12.20 5.59
N PHE A 86 -6.70 -12.82 6.73
CA PHE A 86 -7.30 -14.08 7.17
C PHE A 86 -7.31 -15.14 6.06
N ARG A 87 -6.14 -15.32 5.42
CA ARG A 87 -5.96 -16.19 4.26
C ARG A 87 -4.68 -17.01 4.37
N GLU A 88 -4.47 -17.90 3.41
CA GLU A 88 -3.36 -18.82 3.37
C GLU A 88 -2.01 -18.08 3.28
N ALA A 89 -1.00 -18.51 4.08
CA ALA A 89 0.31 -17.85 4.21
C ALA A 89 1.12 -17.83 2.91
N PHE A 90 0.87 -18.76 1.98
CA PHE A 90 1.60 -18.81 0.71
C PHE A 90 1.25 -17.68 -0.27
N ARG A 91 0.12 -16.99 -0.08
CA ARG A 91 -0.29 -15.90 -0.99
C ARG A 91 0.66 -14.73 -0.92
N PRO A 92 1.23 -14.30 -2.07
CA PRO A 92 2.18 -13.19 -2.10
C PRO A 92 1.48 -11.84 -1.99
N PHE A 93 2.29 -10.84 -1.68
CA PHE A 93 1.93 -9.43 -1.74
C PHE A 93 2.69 -8.73 -2.86
N ALA A 94 2.21 -7.56 -3.25
CA ALA A 94 2.75 -6.80 -4.36
C ALA A 94 3.67 -5.66 -3.86
N PRO A 95 4.82 -5.44 -4.50
CA PRO A 95 5.64 -4.26 -4.30
C PRO A 95 5.10 -3.07 -5.09
N SER A 96 5.07 -1.88 -4.46
CA SER A 96 4.93 -0.59 -5.15
C SER A 96 6.27 0.13 -5.07
N ILE A 97 6.85 0.44 -6.23
CA ILE A 97 8.19 1.01 -6.38
C ILE A 97 8.13 2.35 -7.11
N LEU A 98 9.01 3.29 -6.75
CA LEU A 98 9.24 4.52 -7.53
C LEU A 98 9.71 4.16 -8.95
N TRP A 99 9.11 4.78 -9.97
CA TRP A 99 9.40 4.45 -11.38
C TRP A 99 10.90 4.51 -11.72
N GLU A 100 11.56 5.60 -11.35
CA GLU A 100 12.98 5.85 -11.65
C GLU A 100 13.95 4.90 -10.93
N ARG A 101 13.45 4.12 -9.96
CA ARG A 101 14.22 3.15 -9.19
C ARG A 101 13.87 1.69 -9.55
N GLN A 102 12.94 1.49 -10.51
CA GLN A 102 12.44 0.16 -10.86
C GLN A 102 13.54 -0.80 -11.31
N GLN A 103 14.41 -0.37 -12.21
CA GLN A 103 15.47 -1.21 -12.77
C GLN A 103 16.59 -1.55 -11.77
N GLU A 104 16.62 -0.92 -10.60
CA GLU A 104 17.54 -1.31 -9.52
C GLU A 104 17.09 -2.61 -8.83
N TYR A 105 15.84 -3.00 -8.98
CA TYR A 105 15.23 -4.14 -8.29
C TYR A 105 14.60 -5.17 -9.22
N PHE A 106 14.11 -4.77 -10.39
CA PHE A 106 13.34 -5.61 -11.30
C PHE A 106 13.93 -5.64 -12.69
N ASP A 107 13.94 -6.83 -13.30
CA ASP A 107 14.30 -7.02 -14.72
C ASP A 107 13.10 -6.63 -15.61
N LEU A 108 12.75 -5.34 -15.60
CA LEU A 108 11.67 -4.78 -16.38
C LEU A 108 12.00 -3.35 -16.78
N ASP A 109 11.99 -3.06 -18.08
CA ASP A 109 12.35 -1.77 -18.68
C ASP A 109 11.13 -0.88 -19.03
N ILE A 110 9.91 -1.41 -18.85
CA ILE A 110 8.66 -0.68 -19.08
C ILE A 110 7.90 -0.46 -17.78
N PRO A 111 7.09 0.62 -17.64
CA PRO A 111 6.31 0.84 -16.43
C PRO A 111 5.13 -0.12 -16.29
N SER A 112 4.83 -0.53 -15.06
CA SER A 112 3.68 -1.36 -14.67
C SER A 112 2.76 -0.63 -13.67
N PRO A 113 2.14 0.50 -14.02
CA PRO A 113 1.41 1.34 -13.05
C PRO A 113 0.12 0.70 -12.53
N TYR A 114 -0.40 -0.32 -13.21
CA TYR A 114 -1.68 -0.96 -12.86
C TYR A 114 -1.52 -2.31 -12.15
N MET A 115 -0.29 -2.66 -11.70
CA MET A 115 0.00 -3.92 -11.00
C MET A 115 -0.45 -5.17 -11.80
N LEU A 116 -0.23 -5.15 -13.13
CA LEU A 116 -0.63 -6.23 -14.03
C LEU A 116 0.52 -7.14 -14.44
N MET A 117 1.77 -6.66 -14.34
CA MET A 117 2.95 -7.37 -14.81
C MET A 117 3.68 -8.06 -13.67
N VAL A 118 4.15 -9.25 -13.92
CA VAL A 118 5.09 -10.00 -13.08
C VAL A 118 6.47 -9.92 -13.74
N SER A 119 7.49 -9.65 -12.95
CA SER A 119 8.87 -9.58 -13.39
C SER A 119 9.80 -10.25 -12.38
N ASP A 120 10.93 -10.73 -12.85
CA ASP A 120 12.01 -11.20 -11.98
C ASP A 120 12.53 -10.06 -11.11
N ILE A 121 12.72 -10.36 -9.83
CA ILE A 121 13.48 -9.51 -8.92
C ILE A 121 14.94 -9.92 -9.05
N LEU A 122 15.83 -8.93 -9.23
CA LEU A 122 17.27 -9.16 -9.33
C LEU A 122 17.75 -9.96 -8.13
N GLU A 123 18.52 -11.02 -8.35
CA GLU A 123 18.87 -12.02 -7.32
C GLU A 123 19.47 -11.37 -6.06
N GLU A 124 20.38 -10.41 -6.28
CA GLU A 124 21.04 -9.66 -5.20
C GLU A 124 20.09 -8.68 -4.45
N LYS A 125 18.86 -8.46 -4.93
CA LYS A 125 17.86 -7.59 -4.31
C LYS A 125 16.77 -8.36 -3.54
N ARG A 126 16.60 -9.64 -3.80
CA ARG A 126 15.53 -10.47 -3.20
C ARG A 126 15.53 -10.44 -1.68
N HIS A 127 16.72 -10.48 -1.09
CA HIS A 127 16.89 -10.47 0.37
C HIS A 127 16.56 -9.11 1.02
N LEU A 128 16.51 -8.03 0.24
CA LEU A 128 16.17 -6.69 0.72
C LEU A 128 14.65 -6.46 0.83
N ILE A 129 13.84 -7.23 0.09
CA ILE A 129 12.39 -7.10 0.03
C ILE A 129 11.67 -8.46 0.13
N PRO A 130 12.00 -9.29 1.13
CA PRO A 130 11.54 -10.67 1.20
C PRO A 130 10.02 -10.82 1.26
N SER A 131 9.29 -9.89 1.87
CA SER A 131 7.83 -9.98 2.03
C SER A 131 7.04 -9.76 0.74
N VAL A 132 7.68 -9.26 -0.32
CA VAL A 132 7.07 -9.05 -1.64
C VAL A 132 7.76 -9.87 -2.74
N THR A 133 8.75 -10.66 -2.36
CA THR A 133 9.41 -11.62 -3.26
C THR A 133 8.62 -12.94 -3.26
N HIS A 134 8.21 -13.40 -4.44
CA HIS A 134 7.54 -14.68 -4.61
C HIS A 134 8.53 -15.83 -4.45
N VAL A 135 8.04 -17.05 -4.26
CA VAL A 135 8.87 -18.24 -4.07
C VAL A 135 9.80 -18.51 -5.25
N ASP A 136 9.37 -18.14 -6.47
CA ASP A 136 10.13 -18.25 -7.70
C ASP A 136 11.08 -17.07 -7.97
N GLY A 137 11.18 -16.12 -7.05
CA GLY A 137 12.03 -14.94 -7.18
C GLY A 137 11.43 -13.80 -7.98
N THR A 138 10.15 -13.90 -8.38
CA THR A 138 9.44 -12.84 -9.09
C THR A 138 8.68 -11.90 -8.15
N GLY A 139 8.12 -10.82 -8.71
CA GLY A 139 7.20 -9.92 -8.04
C GLY A 139 6.20 -9.31 -9.02
N ARG A 140 4.93 -9.19 -8.60
CA ARG A 140 3.91 -8.47 -9.36
C ARG A 140 3.93 -7.01 -8.95
N LEU A 141 4.77 -6.21 -9.61
CA LEU A 141 5.05 -4.85 -9.20
C LEU A 141 4.01 -3.84 -9.66
N GLN A 142 3.90 -2.78 -8.88
CA GLN A 142 3.31 -1.51 -9.28
C GLN A 142 4.42 -0.47 -9.41
N THR A 143 4.54 0.11 -10.59
CA THR A 143 5.37 1.30 -10.81
C THR A 143 4.60 2.55 -10.39
N VAL A 144 5.12 3.31 -9.45
CA VAL A 144 4.50 4.56 -8.98
C VAL A 144 5.20 5.75 -9.63
N MET A 145 4.44 6.47 -10.45
CA MET A 145 4.90 7.65 -11.18
C MET A 145 4.34 8.90 -10.52
N LYS A 146 5.16 9.92 -10.36
CA LYS A 146 4.79 11.18 -9.69
C LYS A 146 3.64 11.88 -10.41
N GLU A 147 3.58 11.80 -11.72
CA GLU A 147 2.53 12.42 -12.56
C GLU A 147 1.17 11.75 -12.41
N LEU A 148 1.14 10.44 -12.12
CA LEU A 148 -0.09 9.67 -11.97
C LEU A 148 -0.64 9.68 -10.55
N ASN A 149 0.25 9.60 -9.55
CA ASN A 149 -0.14 9.59 -8.14
C ASN A 149 0.93 10.30 -7.28
N PRO A 150 0.94 11.64 -7.28
CA PRO A 150 1.95 12.41 -6.55
C PRO A 150 1.92 12.17 -5.04
N THR A 151 0.74 11.87 -4.48
CA THR A 151 0.55 11.64 -3.04
C THR A 151 1.16 10.31 -2.62
N PHE A 152 0.88 9.22 -3.33
CA PHE A 152 1.46 7.91 -3.02
C PHE A 152 2.96 7.87 -3.35
N TYR A 153 3.37 8.54 -4.44
CA TYR A 153 4.78 8.72 -4.77
C TYR A 153 5.55 9.36 -3.61
N LYS A 154 5.01 10.47 -3.05
CA LYS A 154 5.64 11.17 -1.92
C LYS A 154 5.75 10.30 -0.67
N LEU A 155 4.77 9.45 -0.40
CA LEU A 155 4.85 8.52 0.73
C LEU A 155 6.02 7.53 0.55
N ILE A 156 6.15 6.93 -0.65
CA ILE A 156 7.25 5.99 -0.94
C ILE A 156 8.61 6.72 -0.91
N GLU A 157 8.66 7.96 -1.41
CA GLU A 157 9.86 8.81 -1.34
C GLU A 157 10.29 9.01 0.13
N ARG A 158 9.35 9.36 1.04
CA ARG A 158 9.64 9.48 2.48
C ARG A 158 10.07 8.17 3.13
N PHE A 159 9.47 7.06 2.73
CA PHE A 159 9.91 5.75 3.19
C PHE A 159 11.34 5.43 2.72
N ASN A 160 11.66 5.76 1.47
CA ASN A 160 13.02 5.61 0.95
C ASN A 160 14.03 6.51 1.68
N ASP A 161 13.66 7.76 2.02
CA ASP A 161 14.53 8.67 2.78
C ASP A 161 14.93 8.07 4.15
N ILE A 162 14.00 7.36 4.79
CA ILE A 162 14.22 6.73 6.11
C ILE A 162 15.00 5.41 5.99
N THR A 163 14.71 4.62 4.95
CA THR A 163 15.10 3.20 4.92
C THR A 163 16.14 2.85 3.85
N GLY A 164 16.33 3.72 2.87
CA GLY A 164 17.11 3.45 1.66
C GLY A 164 16.42 2.49 0.66
N THR A 165 15.15 2.11 0.93
CA THR A 165 14.39 1.17 0.09
C THR A 165 13.23 1.92 -0.60
N PRO A 166 13.25 2.06 -1.94
CA PRO A 166 12.24 2.81 -2.70
C PRO A 166 10.97 2.00 -2.98
N ILE A 167 10.63 1.05 -2.10
CA ILE A 167 9.56 0.06 -2.28
C ILE A 167 8.74 -0.03 -0.99
N ILE A 168 7.41 -0.08 -1.14
CA ILE A 168 6.46 -0.40 -0.06
C ILE A 168 5.66 -1.64 -0.48
N LEU A 169 5.37 -2.54 0.47
CA LEU A 169 4.39 -3.60 0.29
C LEU A 169 3.00 -2.96 0.18
N ASN A 170 2.28 -3.27 -0.90
CA ASN A 170 0.95 -2.75 -1.18
C ASN A 170 -0.06 -3.89 -1.39
N THR A 171 -1.15 -3.84 -0.65
CA THR A 171 -2.29 -4.74 -0.84
C THR A 171 -3.61 -3.97 -0.71
N SER A 172 -4.71 -4.55 -1.22
CA SER A 172 -6.05 -3.93 -1.16
C SER A 172 -6.49 -3.64 0.27
N PHE A 173 -7.15 -2.51 0.49
CA PHE A 173 -7.74 -2.17 1.78
C PHE A 173 -9.10 -2.88 1.91
N ASN A 174 -9.06 -4.10 2.41
CA ASN A 174 -10.23 -4.96 2.68
C ASN A 174 -9.81 -6.16 3.54
N ILE A 175 -10.79 -6.84 4.08
CA ILE A 175 -10.65 -8.18 4.67
C ILE A 175 -11.11 -9.26 3.68
N ARG A 176 -10.94 -10.54 4.05
CA ARG A 176 -11.38 -11.68 3.23
C ARG A 176 -12.89 -11.63 2.99
N GLY A 177 -13.29 -11.77 1.73
CA GLY A 177 -14.71 -11.84 1.33
C GLY A 177 -15.37 -10.48 1.15
N GLU A 178 -14.68 -9.38 1.43
CA GLU A 178 -15.18 -8.03 1.20
C GLU A 178 -14.54 -7.37 -0.04
N PRO A 179 -15.24 -6.45 -0.70
CA PRO A 179 -14.65 -5.61 -1.73
C PRO A 179 -13.62 -4.65 -1.11
N ILE A 180 -12.82 -3.98 -1.95
CA ILE A 180 -11.97 -2.88 -1.54
C ILE A 180 -12.84 -1.76 -0.96
N VAL A 181 -12.43 -1.17 0.15
CA VAL A 181 -13.15 -0.06 0.80
C VAL A 181 -13.35 1.08 -0.20
N GLU A 182 -14.57 1.63 -0.24
CA GLU A 182 -14.87 2.79 -1.08
C GLU A 182 -15.06 4.04 -0.23
N THR A 183 -15.83 3.96 0.84
CA THR A 183 -16.16 5.07 1.72
C THR A 183 -15.19 5.19 2.90
N PRO A 184 -15.08 6.39 3.54
CA PRO A 184 -14.37 6.53 4.81
C PRO A 184 -14.91 5.60 5.91
N ASP A 185 -16.23 5.37 5.97
CA ASP A 185 -16.84 4.42 6.91
C ASP A 185 -16.40 2.99 6.67
N ASP A 186 -16.26 2.56 5.40
CA ASP A 186 -15.73 1.23 5.07
C ASP A 186 -14.29 1.09 5.57
N ALA A 187 -13.47 2.13 5.35
CA ALA A 187 -12.08 2.14 5.80
C ALA A 187 -11.97 2.03 7.32
N ILE A 188 -12.79 2.79 8.07
CA ILE A 188 -12.80 2.73 9.55
C ILE A 188 -13.29 1.36 10.02
N ARG A 189 -14.33 0.79 9.41
CA ARG A 189 -14.81 -0.57 9.77
C ARG A 189 -13.75 -1.62 9.53
N CYS A 190 -13.07 -1.57 8.38
CA CYS A 190 -11.98 -2.49 8.06
C CYS A 190 -10.82 -2.34 9.05
N PHE A 191 -10.43 -1.11 9.39
CA PHE A 191 -9.41 -0.82 10.40
C PHE A 191 -9.77 -1.42 11.77
N LEU A 192 -11.00 -1.17 12.26
CA LEU A 192 -11.45 -1.68 13.56
C LEU A 192 -11.63 -3.21 13.60
N GLY A 193 -11.86 -3.84 12.45
CA GLY A 193 -12.03 -5.29 12.31
C GLY A 193 -10.75 -6.09 12.09
N THR A 194 -9.60 -5.42 12.03
CA THR A 194 -8.31 -6.02 11.69
C THR A 194 -7.21 -5.64 12.68
N GLY A 195 -6.00 -6.16 12.45
CA GLY A 195 -4.81 -5.81 13.24
C GLY A 195 -3.94 -4.69 12.61
N ILE A 196 -4.59 -3.76 11.86
CA ILE A 196 -3.93 -2.59 11.27
C ILE A 196 -3.63 -1.54 12.33
#